data_1e89757c2110cb0af45f4f434ab1deaa
#
_entry.id   1e89757c2110cb0af45f4f434ab1deaa
#
_cell.length_a   1.000
_cell.length_b   1.000
_cell.length_c   1.000
_cell.angle_alpha   90.00
_cell.angle_beta   90.00
_cell.angle_gamma   90.00
#
_symmetry.space_group_name_H-M   'P 1'
#
loop_
_entity.id
_entity.type
_entity.pdbx_description
1 polymer ?
#
loop_
_entity_poly.entity_id
_entity_poly.type
_entity_poly.pdbx_seq_one_letter_code
_entity_poly.pdbx_strand_id
1 'polypeptide(L)'
;RHSAAHIMAQAIKRLYPEADFAYGPATDNGFYYDVDLPEGVKISEDDFPAIEAEMKKIVKENLKFSVYEKPRAEAIALMEERGEKYKVEHIGDLDDDARITFYQQGDYIDMCVGPHICYTKALKAFKLTGVSGAYWKGDKDNKMLTRINGVAFATKEELDEHMHMLEEAKKRDHRKIGREMDLFMMRDEAPGFPFFLPNGMILKNTLLDYWREIHHKAGYVEISTPLIMNKQLWKTSGHWDHYKDNMYSTVIDDEEYCIKPMNCPGGVLVYASKPHSYRELPIRAGEIGLVHRHELRGALHGLFRVRCFNQDDAHLFVRPDQLTDEIVGVVNLIDSVYQKFGFKYHVELSTRPEDSMGSDEDWARAEEGLRTALEKLGMDYEVNEGDGAF
;
A
#
# COMPACT_ATOMS: atom_id res chain seq x y z
N ARG A 1 10.05 -16.30 -8.29
CA ARG A 1 8.66 -16.20 -7.78
C ARG A 1 7.66 -16.70 -8.81
N HIS A 2 7.63 -16.18 -10.04
CA HIS A 2 6.70 -16.62 -11.09
C HIS A 2 6.80 -18.12 -11.40
N SER A 3 8.01 -18.66 -11.53
CA SER A 3 8.21 -20.08 -11.72
C SER A 3 7.77 -20.94 -10.53
N ALA A 4 7.81 -20.38 -9.31
CA ALA A 4 7.28 -21.06 -8.14
C ALA A 4 5.75 -21.17 -8.20
N ALA A 5 5.05 -20.16 -8.75
CA ALA A 5 3.61 -20.24 -9.01
C ALA A 5 3.27 -21.39 -9.96
N HIS A 6 4.01 -21.54 -11.08
CA HIS A 6 3.83 -22.66 -12.01
C HIS A 6 4.14 -24.04 -11.41
N ILE A 7 5.19 -24.13 -10.58
CA ILE A 7 5.51 -25.38 -9.87
C ILE A 7 4.43 -25.72 -8.85
N MET A 8 3.87 -24.73 -8.16
CA MET A 8 2.73 -24.90 -7.27
C MET A 8 1.48 -25.35 -8.02
N ALA A 9 1.17 -24.71 -9.16
CA ALA A 9 0.03 -25.09 -9.98
C ALA A 9 0.17 -26.53 -10.49
N GLN A 10 1.34 -26.95 -10.97
CA GLN A 10 1.62 -28.34 -11.34
C GLN A 10 1.45 -29.31 -10.15
N ALA A 11 1.90 -28.93 -8.97
CA ALA A 11 1.73 -29.75 -7.76
C ALA A 11 0.24 -29.90 -7.39
N ILE A 12 -0.51 -28.80 -7.45
CA ILE A 12 -1.95 -28.82 -7.19
C ILE A 12 -2.67 -29.66 -8.26
N LYS A 13 -2.33 -29.54 -9.55
CA LYS A 13 -2.94 -30.35 -10.62
C LYS A 13 -2.68 -31.84 -10.44
N ARG A 14 -1.50 -32.23 -9.92
CA ARG A 14 -1.20 -33.63 -9.61
C ARG A 14 -2.02 -34.17 -8.42
N LEU A 15 -2.27 -33.33 -7.40
CA LEU A 15 -3.03 -33.71 -6.20
C LEU A 15 -4.54 -33.59 -6.42
N TYR A 16 -4.96 -32.63 -7.22
CA TYR A 16 -6.35 -32.31 -7.55
C TYR A 16 -6.54 -32.24 -9.05
N PRO A 17 -6.62 -33.39 -9.78
CA PRO A 17 -6.63 -33.40 -11.24
C PRO A 17 -7.81 -32.65 -11.90
N GLU A 18 -8.92 -32.51 -11.18
CA GLU A 18 -10.12 -31.82 -11.67
C GLU A 18 -10.12 -30.30 -11.37
N ALA A 19 -9.06 -29.78 -10.77
CA ALA A 19 -8.92 -28.36 -10.53
C ALA A 19 -8.63 -27.60 -11.83
N ASP A 20 -9.29 -26.45 -12.02
CA ASP A 20 -9.06 -25.50 -13.11
C ASP A 20 -8.21 -24.32 -12.63
N PHE A 21 -7.37 -23.80 -13.51
CA PHE A 21 -6.39 -22.78 -13.16
C PHE A 21 -6.70 -21.45 -13.88
N ALA A 22 -6.72 -20.35 -13.08
CA ALA A 22 -6.96 -19.02 -13.62
C ALA A 22 -5.64 -18.25 -13.82
N TYR A 23 -5.16 -17.53 -12.78
CA TYR A 23 -3.95 -16.71 -12.83
C TYR A 23 -2.96 -17.06 -11.74
N GLY A 24 -1.66 -16.97 -12.09
CA GLY A 24 -0.56 -17.26 -11.17
C GLY A 24 0.62 -16.30 -11.29
N PRO A 25 0.45 -14.98 -11.08
CA PRO A 25 1.54 -14.02 -11.20
C PRO A 25 2.51 -14.07 -10.03
N ALA A 26 3.71 -13.54 -10.26
CA ALA A 26 4.58 -13.08 -9.19
C ALA A 26 4.11 -11.71 -8.69
N THR A 27 4.32 -11.46 -7.40
CA THR A 27 4.14 -10.17 -6.75
C THR A 27 5.46 -9.72 -6.14
N ASP A 28 5.54 -8.45 -5.70
CA ASP A 28 6.73 -7.90 -5.04
C ASP A 28 7.12 -8.70 -3.80
N ASN A 29 6.13 -9.23 -3.08
CA ASN A 29 6.32 -9.96 -1.83
C ASN A 29 6.21 -11.48 -1.95
N GLY A 30 5.88 -12.03 -3.14
CA GLY A 30 5.69 -13.48 -3.27
C GLY A 30 5.14 -13.90 -4.61
N PHE A 31 4.26 -14.88 -4.59
CA PHE A 31 3.50 -15.38 -5.73
C PHE A 31 2.17 -15.94 -5.25
N TYR A 32 1.21 -16.06 -6.15
CA TYR A 32 -0.03 -16.80 -5.88
C TYR A 32 -0.52 -17.55 -7.11
N TYR A 33 -1.53 -18.38 -6.92
CA TYR A 33 -2.32 -18.94 -8.01
C TYR A 33 -3.79 -19.01 -7.60
N ASP A 34 -4.67 -18.59 -8.52
CA ASP A 34 -6.12 -18.67 -8.37
C ASP A 34 -6.61 -19.96 -9.00
N VAL A 35 -7.24 -20.81 -8.20
CA VAL A 35 -7.65 -22.17 -8.55
C VAL A 35 -9.15 -22.32 -8.33
N ASP A 36 -9.84 -22.87 -9.33
CA ASP A 36 -11.23 -23.30 -9.20
C ASP A 36 -11.25 -24.79 -8.82
N LEU A 37 -11.72 -25.06 -7.64
CA LEU A 37 -11.82 -26.42 -7.11
C LEU A 37 -13.19 -27.02 -7.39
N PRO A 38 -13.28 -28.36 -7.59
CA PRO A 38 -14.55 -29.05 -7.71
C PRO A 38 -15.45 -28.83 -6.49
N GLU A 39 -16.75 -29.01 -6.70
CA GLU A 39 -17.73 -28.87 -5.61
C GLU A 39 -17.41 -29.82 -4.46
N GLY A 40 -17.42 -29.28 -3.24
CA GLY A 40 -17.09 -30.01 -2.02
C GLY A 40 -15.60 -30.17 -1.73
N VAL A 41 -14.70 -29.85 -2.66
CA VAL A 41 -13.24 -29.85 -2.46
C VAL A 41 -12.81 -28.49 -1.95
N LYS A 42 -11.99 -28.46 -0.91
CA LYS A 42 -11.40 -27.21 -0.36
C LYS A 42 -9.93 -27.45 -0.10
N ILE A 43 -9.13 -26.44 -0.35
CA ILE A 43 -7.74 -26.38 0.07
C ILE A 43 -7.66 -25.39 1.24
N SER A 44 -7.01 -25.82 2.31
CA SER A 44 -6.74 -25.04 3.52
C SER A 44 -5.22 -25.03 3.82
N GLU A 45 -4.83 -24.32 4.85
CA GLU A 45 -3.41 -24.34 5.29
C GLU A 45 -2.95 -25.74 5.76
N ASP A 46 -3.87 -26.60 6.17
CA ASP A 46 -3.56 -27.99 6.55
C ASP A 46 -3.08 -28.85 5.36
N ASP A 47 -3.42 -28.46 4.13
CA ASP A 47 -3.01 -29.14 2.89
C ASP A 47 -1.62 -28.69 2.41
N PHE A 48 -1.07 -27.59 2.94
CA PHE A 48 0.22 -27.05 2.52
C PHE A 48 1.37 -28.06 2.61
N PRO A 49 1.51 -28.87 3.67
CA PRO A 49 2.58 -29.86 3.71
C PRO A 49 2.55 -30.84 2.54
N ALA A 50 1.37 -31.26 2.09
CA ALA A 50 1.21 -32.16 0.95
C ALA A 50 1.56 -31.47 -0.37
N ILE A 51 1.08 -30.25 -0.58
CA ILE A 51 1.35 -29.45 -1.79
C ILE A 51 2.86 -29.12 -1.86
N GLU A 52 3.47 -28.66 -0.76
CA GLU A 52 4.92 -28.38 -0.70
C GLU A 52 5.77 -29.63 -0.93
N ALA A 53 5.32 -30.79 -0.44
CA ALA A 53 6.02 -32.06 -0.69
C ALA A 53 5.98 -32.42 -2.18
N GLU A 54 4.86 -32.22 -2.86
CA GLU A 54 4.75 -32.45 -4.29
C GLU A 54 5.56 -31.42 -5.10
N MET A 55 5.54 -30.13 -4.73
CA MET A 55 6.43 -29.11 -5.30
C MET A 55 7.92 -29.52 -5.20
N LYS A 56 8.35 -30.04 -4.03
CA LYS A 56 9.71 -30.53 -3.83
C LYS A 56 10.05 -31.71 -4.73
N LYS A 57 9.10 -32.60 -5.06
CA LYS A 57 9.30 -33.68 -6.03
C LYS A 57 9.52 -33.09 -7.43
N ILE A 58 8.67 -32.18 -7.87
CA ILE A 58 8.79 -31.49 -9.17
C ILE A 58 10.15 -30.77 -9.29
N VAL A 59 10.59 -30.11 -8.23
CA VAL A 59 11.94 -29.50 -8.18
C VAL A 59 13.03 -30.52 -8.38
N LYS A 60 12.94 -31.71 -7.74
CA LYS A 60 13.91 -32.79 -7.87
C LYS A 60 13.91 -33.44 -9.25
N GLU A 61 12.77 -33.46 -9.94
CA GLU A 61 12.64 -33.96 -11.33
C GLU A 61 13.48 -33.15 -12.31
N ASN A 62 13.87 -31.93 -11.95
CA ASN A 62 14.70 -31.02 -12.75
C ASN A 62 14.15 -30.80 -14.17
N LEU A 63 12.86 -30.53 -14.24
CA LEU A 63 12.15 -30.30 -15.51
C LEU A 63 12.62 -28.99 -16.17
N LYS A 64 12.78 -29.01 -17.48
CA LYS A 64 13.11 -27.81 -18.27
C LYS A 64 11.84 -26.99 -18.50
N PHE A 65 11.92 -25.66 -18.30
CA PHE A 65 10.92 -24.72 -18.80
C PHE A 65 11.17 -24.47 -20.29
N SER A 66 10.21 -24.78 -21.12
CA SER A 66 10.22 -24.52 -22.56
C SER A 66 9.13 -23.53 -22.90
N VAL A 67 9.48 -22.53 -23.72
CA VAL A 67 8.54 -21.50 -24.18
C VAL A 67 8.23 -21.72 -25.68
N TYR A 68 6.99 -21.53 -26.07
CA TYR A 68 6.55 -21.51 -27.45
C TYR A 68 5.33 -20.63 -27.64
N GLU A 69 5.09 -20.22 -28.87
CA GLU A 69 3.93 -19.44 -29.26
C GLU A 69 2.95 -20.29 -30.05
N LYS A 70 1.68 -19.91 -29.97
CA LYS A 70 0.63 -20.44 -30.81
C LYS A 70 -0.30 -19.34 -31.36
N PRO A 71 -0.74 -19.46 -32.61
CA PRO A 71 -1.85 -18.66 -33.12
C PRO A 71 -3.10 -18.83 -32.24
N ARG A 72 -3.93 -17.81 -32.15
CA ARG A 72 -5.12 -17.76 -31.26
C ARG A 72 -6.00 -19.03 -31.39
N ALA A 73 -6.33 -19.45 -32.59
CA ALA A 73 -7.17 -20.63 -32.80
C ALA A 73 -6.54 -21.93 -32.24
N GLU A 74 -5.23 -22.10 -32.42
CA GLU A 74 -4.50 -23.26 -31.86
C GLU A 74 -4.34 -23.16 -30.34
N ALA A 75 -4.20 -21.94 -29.84
CA ALA A 75 -4.11 -21.69 -28.37
C ALA A 75 -5.44 -22.03 -27.70
N ILE A 76 -6.56 -21.62 -28.23
CA ILE A 76 -7.89 -21.97 -27.75
C ILE A 76 -8.07 -23.51 -27.81
N ALA A 77 -7.82 -24.14 -28.93
CA ALA A 77 -7.98 -25.59 -29.10
C ALA A 77 -7.13 -26.38 -28.10
N LEU A 78 -5.88 -25.94 -27.82
CA LEU A 78 -5.02 -26.55 -26.81
C LEU A 78 -5.58 -26.43 -25.39
N MET A 79 -6.12 -25.27 -25.02
CA MET A 79 -6.69 -25.05 -23.71
C MET A 79 -8.03 -25.78 -23.52
N GLU A 80 -8.85 -25.86 -24.56
CA GLU A 80 -10.09 -26.65 -24.58
C GLU A 80 -9.81 -28.14 -24.39
N GLU A 81 -8.81 -28.71 -25.14
CA GLU A 81 -8.38 -30.10 -25.00
C GLU A 81 -7.93 -30.42 -23.58
N ARG A 82 -7.32 -29.45 -22.89
CA ARG A 82 -6.86 -29.58 -21.51
C ARG A 82 -7.92 -29.26 -20.46
N GLY A 83 -9.10 -28.79 -20.85
CA GLY A 83 -10.19 -28.42 -19.96
C GLY A 83 -9.96 -27.10 -19.20
N GLU A 84 -9.03 -26.24 -19.63
CA GLU A 84 -8.63 -25.01 -18.93
C GLU A 84 -9.54 -23.83 -19.32
N LYS A 85 -10.79 -23.85 -18.86
CA LYS A 85 -11.84 -22.89 -19.24
C LYS A 85 -11.48 -21.41 -19.01
N TYR A 86 -10.76 -21.10 -17.92
CA TYR A 86 -10.35 -19.72 -17.60
C TYR A 86 -9.30 -19.20 -18.57
N LYS A 87 -8.45 -20.07 -19.08
CA LYS A 87 -7.45 -19.72 -20.11
C LYS A 87 -8.11 -19.50 -21.47
N VAL A 88 -9.11 -20.31 -21.82
CA VAL A 88 -9.91 -20.11 -23.03
C VAL A 88 -10.61 -18.75 -23.02
N GLU A 89 -11.28 -18.43 -21.90
CA GLU A 89 -11.94 -17.14 -21.73
C GLU A 89 -10.95 -15.97 -21.81
N HIS A 90 -9.80 -16.10 -21.13
CA HIS A 90 -8.77 -15.06 -21.16
C HIS A 90 -8.19 -14.82 -22.57
N ILE A 91 -7.97 -15.88 -23.35
CA ILE A 91 -7.53 -15.74 -24.75
C ILE A 91 -8.57 -14.96 -25.57
N GLY A 92 -9.87 -15.16 -25.25
CA GLY A 92 -10.97 -14.43 -25.90
C GLY A 92 -10.94 -12.92 -25.63
N ASP A 93 -10.46 -12.50 -24.46
CA ASP A 93 -10.39 -11.10 -24.06
C ASP A 93 -9.15 -10.36 -24.57
N LEU A 94 -8.14 -11.07 -25.07
CA LEU A 94 -6.92 -10.45 -25.58
C LEU A 94 -7.18 -9.70 -26.90
N ASP A 95 -6.42 -8.65 -27.16
CA ASP A 95 -6.44 -7.93 -28.45
C ASP A 95 -6.08 -8.87 -29.61
N ASP A 96 -6.59 -8.59 -30.82
CA ASP A 96 -6.44 -9.47 -31.98
C ASP A 96 -4.98 -9.73 -32.40
N ASP A 97 -4.10 -8.79 -32.14
CA ASP A 97 -2.66 -8.85 -32.39
C ASP A 97 -1.83 -9.35 -31.20
N ALA A 98 -2.47 -9.72 -30.10
CA ALA A 98 -1.78 -10.18 -28.91
C ALA A 98 -0.99 -11.45 -29.16
N ARG A 99 0.25 -11.44 -28.69
CA ARG A 99 1.16 -12.59 -28.73
C ARG A 99 0.80 -13.57 -27.62
N ILE A 100 0.42 -14.80 -27.98
CA ILE A 100 0.01 -15.85 -27.04
C ILE A 100 1.16 -16.82 -26.83
N THR A 101 1.74 -16.81 -25.65
CA THR A 101 2.87 -17.63 -25.26
C THR A 101 2.47 -18.67 -24.22
N PHE A 102 3.11 -19.83 -24.32
CA PHE A 102 2.96 -20.94 -23.37
C PHE A 102 4.31 -21.34 -22.79
N TYR A 103 4.29 -21.68 -21.53
CA TYR A 103 5.41 -22.30 -20.85
C TYR A 103 5.06 -23.72 -20.43
N GLN A 104 5.95 -24.64 -20.74
CA GLN A 104 5.79 -26.05 -20.44
C GLN A 104 6.93 -26.54 -19.54
N GLN A 105 6.56 -27.27 -18.50
CA GLN A 105 7.48 -28.01 -17.63
C GLN A 105 6.98 -29.43 -17.41
N GLY A 106 7.65 -30.40 -18.07
CA GLY A 106 7.16 -31.80 -18.10
C GLY A 106 5.79 -31.89 -18.80
N ASP A 107 4.80 -32.39 -18.09
CA ASP A 107 3.41 -32.57 -18.54
C ASP A 107 2.53 -31.34 -18.26
N TYR A 108 3.00 -30.37 -17.48
CA TYR A 108 2.26 -29.15 -17.17
C TYR A 108 2.53 -28.05 -18.22
N ILE A 109 1.45 -27.48 -18.74
CA ILE A 109 1.47 -26.37 -19.70
C ILE A 109 0.62 -25.26 -19.15
N ASP A 110 1.12 -24.03 -19.18
CA ASP A 110 0.41 -22.84 -18.77
C ASP A 110 0.60 -21.70 -19.76
N MET A 111 -0.44 -20.89 -19.96
CA MET A 111 -0.38 -19.69 -20.75
C MET A 111 0.14 -18.53 -19.91
N CYS A 112 1.27 -17.98 -20.30
CA CYS A 112 1.87 -16.87 -19.56
C CYS A 112 2.93 -16.14 -20.40
N VAL A 113 3.23 -14.90 -20.02
CA VAL A 113 4.21 -14.04 -20.71
C VAL A 113 5.65 -14.23 -20.20
N GLY A 114 5.85 -15.01 -19.14
CA GLY A 114 7.17 -15.22 -18.52
C GLY A 114 7.74 -13.95 -17.85
N PRO A 115 9.05 -13.89 -17.58
CA PRO A 115 10.04 -14.96 -17.79
C PRO A 115 10.01 -16.03 -16.69
N HIS A 116 10.67 -17.17 -16.96
CA HIS A 116 10.82 -18.28 -16.02
C HIS A 116 12.28 -18.70 -15.86
N ILE A 117 12.57 -19.42 -14.77
CA ILE A 117 13.85 -20.14 -14.59
C ILE A 117 13.99 -21.23 -15.65
N CYS A 118 15.24 -21.58 -16.02
CA CYS A 118 15.49 -22.58 -17.04
C CYS A 118 15.04 -24.00 -16.65
N TYR A 119 15.21 -24.35 -15.39
CA TYR A 119 14.91 -25.69 -14.85
C TYR A 119 14.27 -25.58 -13.45
N THR A 120 13.32 -26.45 -13.12
CA THR A 120 12.63 -26.46 -11.84
C THR A 120 13.58 -26.59 -10.64
N LYS A 121 14.75 -27.26 -10.80
CA LYS A 121 15.80 -27.40 -9.78
C LYS A 121 16.42 -26.05 -9.33
N ALA A 122 16.25 -24.99 -10.10
CA ALA A 122 16.73 -23.66 -9.73
C ALA A 122 15.88 -23.02 -8.61
N LEU A 123 14.65 -23.48 -8.38
CA LEU A 123 13.84 -23.07 -7.23
C LEU A 123 14.42 -23.71 -5.94
N LYS A 124 15.01 -22.87 -5.08
CA LYS A 124 15.75 -23.35 -3.89
C LYS A 124 14.92 -23.36 -2.63
N ALA A 125 14.26 -22.25 -2.36
CA ALA A 125 13.54 -22.02 -1.12
C ALA A 125 12.17 -21.44 -1.39
N PHE A 126 11.12 -22.06 -0.88
CA PHE A 126 9.73 -21.60 -1.01
C PHE A 126 8.90 -22.08 0.17
N LYS A 127 7.82 -21.36 0.43
CA LYS A 127 6.85 -21.68 1.46
C LYS A 127 5.48 -21.19 1.03
N LEU A 128 4.41 -21.97 1.28
CA LEU A 128 3.04 -21.50 1.17
C LEU A 128 2.67 -20.73 2.43
N THR A 129 1.92 -19.64 2.27
CA THR A 129 1.73 -18.66 3.35
C THR A 129 0.28 -18.38 3.70
N GLY A 130 -0.68 -18.72 2.82
CA GLY A 130 -2.09 -18.51 3.13
C GLY A 130 -3.03 -18.91 2.00
N VAL A 131 -4.29 -19.06 2.36
CA VAL A 131 -5.41 -19.29 1.43
C VAL A 131 -6.42 -18.16 1.60
N SER A 132 -6.94 -17.65 0.50
CA SER A 132 -7.98 -16.62 0.48
C SER A 132 -8.94 -16.83 -0.70
N GLY A 133 -10.10 -16.19 -0.66
CA GLY A 133 -11.00 -16.10 -1.81
C GLY A 133 -10.58 -14.97 -2.74
N ALA A 134 -10.73 -15.17 -4.04
CA ALA A 134 -10.57 -14.12 -5.04
C ALA A 134 -11.64 -14.27 -6.13
N TYR A 135 -12.37 -13.20 -6.45
CA TYR A 135 -13.34 -13.24 -7.53
C TYR A 135 -12.65 -13.24 -8.88
N TRP A 136 -13.13 -14.07 -9.80
CA TRP A 136 -12.64 -14.10 -11.18
C TRP A 136 -12.72 -12.72 -11.81
N LYS A 137 -11.62 -12.26 -12.41
CA LYS A 137 -11.46 -10.90 -12.98
C LYS A 137 -11.73 -9.75 -11.99
N GLY A 138 -11.70 -10.02 -10.68
CA GLY A 138 -11.96 -9.02 -9.66
C GLY A 138 -13.42 -8.58 -9.53
N ASP A 139 -14.34 -9.20 -10.25
CA ASP A 139 -15.76 -8.88 -10.23
C ASP A 139 -16.50 -9.77 -9.21
N LYS A 140 -17.17 -9.14 -8.25
CA LYS A 140 -17.95 -9.81 -7.20
C LYS A 140 -19.10 -10.68 -7.72
N ASP A 141 -19.56 -10.43 -8.95
CA ASP A 141 -20.65 -11.18 -9.55
C ASP A 141 -20.15 -12.46 -10.26
N ASN A 142 -18.82 -12.59 -10.43
CA ASN A 142 -18.17 -13.77 -10.94
C ASN A 142 -17.89 -14.81 -9.85
N LYS A 143 -17.51 -16.02 -10.28
CA LYS A 143 -17.19 -17.13 -9.38
C LYS A 143 -16.03 -16.76 -8.47
N MET A 144 -16.16 -17.08 -7.18
CA MET A 144 -15.08 -16.98 -6.20
C MET A 144 -14.16 -18.18 -6.34
N LEU A 145 -12.88 -17.92 -6.63
CA LEU A 145 -11.80 -18.88 -6.74
C LEU A 145 -11.02 -18.98 -5.44
N THR A 146 -10.26 -20.05 -5.27
CA THR A 146 -9.34 -20.24 -4.15
C THR A 146 -7.98 -19.69 -4.54
N ARG A 147 -7.52 -18.63 -3.90
CA ARG A 147 -6.18 -18.06 -4.05
C ARG A 147 -5.24 -18.69 -3.04
N ILE A 148 -4.18 -19.33 -3.53
CA ILE A 148 -3.12 -19.92 -2.71
C ILE A 148 -1.89 -19.05 -2.86
N ASN A 149 -1.42 -18.50 -1.72
CA ASN A 149 -0.27 -17.60 -1.66
C ASN A 149 1.00 -18.34 -1.23
N GLY A 150 2.13 -17.91 -1.75
CA GLY A 150 3.42 -18.40 -1.35
C GLY A 150 4.54 -17.38 -1.54
N VAL A 151 5.69 -17.69 -0.96
CA VAL A 151 6.92 -16.90 -1.09
C VAL A 151 8.06 -17.79 -1.61
N ALA A 152 8.99 -17.21 -2.36
CA ALA A 152 10.15 -17.90 -2.89
C ALA A 152 11.38 -16.98 -2.88
N PHE A 153 12.50 -17.56 -2.43
CA PHE A 153 13.77 -16.87 -2.25
C PHE A 153 14.91 -17.65 -2.90
N ALA A 154 16.07 -17.00 -3.10
CA ALA A 154 17.24 -17.62 -3.68
C ALA A 154 17.89 -18.64 -2.72
N THR A 155 17.82 -18.38 -1.41
CA THR A 155 18.39 -19.22 -0.37
C THR A 155 17.37 -19.58 0.71
N LYS A 156 17.70 -20.62 1.49
CA LYS A 156 16.88 -21.04 2.62
C LYS A 156 16.97 -20.01 3.76
N GLU A 157 18.13 -19.42 3.94
CA GLU A 157 18.39 -18.42 4.96
C GLU A 157 17.48 -17.19 4.76
N GLU A 158 17.38 -16.69 3.52
CA GLU A 158 16.46 -15.59 3.17
C GLU A 158 14.99 -15.97 3.42
N LEU A 159 14.60 -17.21 3.10
CA LEU A 159 13.24 -17.69 3.39
C LEU A 159 12.98 -17.74 4.90
N ASP A 160 13.91 -18.31 5.67
CA ASP A 160 13.77 -18.45 7.12
C ASP A 160 13.70 -17.06 7.80
N GLU A 161 14.50 -16.09 7.36
CA GLU A 161 14.45 -14.70 7.82
C GLU A 161 13.10 -14.05 7.50
N HIS A 162 12.62 -14.22 6.27
CA HIS A 162 11.31 -13.71 5.86
C HIS A 162 10.16 -14.33 6.67
N MET A 163 10.19 -15.65 6.90
CA MET A 163 9.17 -16.31 7.70
C MET A 163 9.20 -15.85 9.15
N HIS A 164 10.40 -15.65 9.72
CA HIS A 164 10.55 -15.06 11.06
C HIS A 164 9.97 -13.64 11.12
N MET A 165 10.23 -12.80 10.11
CA MET A 165 9.66 -11.46 10.02
C MET A 165 8.12 -11.50 9.97
N LEU A 166 7.51 -12.42 9.22
CA LEU A 166 6.06 -12.59 9.17
C LEU A 166 5.45 -13.04 10.51
N GLU A 167 6.14 -13.95 11.23
CA GLU A 167 5.71 -14.36 12.57
C GLU A 167 5.79 -13.21 13.56
N GLU A 168 6.86 -12.45 13.54
CA GLU A 168 7.01 -11.25 14.37
C GLU A 168 5.95 -10.20 14.04
N ALA A 169 5.66 -9.98 12.75
CA ALA A 169 4.59 -9.07 12.33
C ALA A 169 3.21 -9.51 12.88
N LYS A 170 2.90 -10.81 12.87
CA LYS A 170 1.66 -11.35 13.48
C LYS A 170 1.61 -11.12 14.99
N LYS A 171 2.74 -11.26 15.70
CA LYS A 171 2.82 -10.99 17.15
C LYS A 171 2.62 -9.51 17.47
N ARG A 172 3.10 -8.63 16.58
CA ARG A 172 3.04 -7.17 16.71
C ARG A 172 1.79 -6.55 16.07
N ASP A 173 0.82 -7.35 15.64
CA ASP A 173 -0.42 -6.83 15.06
C ASP A 173 -1.12 -5.93 16.09
N HIS A 174 -1.18 -4.63 15.78
CA HIS A 174 -1.77 -3.61 16.66
C HIS A 174 -3.24 -3.89 17.00
N ARG A 175 -3.99 -4.58 16.15
CA ARG A 175 -5.40 -4.95 16.39
C ARG A 175 -5.50 -6.01 17.50
N LYS A 176 -4.54 -6.96 17.53
CA LYS A 176 -4.43 -7.97 18.57
C LYS A 176 -3.98 -7.32 19.88
N ILE A 177 -2.86 -6.60 19.85
CA ILE A 177 -2.30 -5.90 21.02
C ILE A 177 -3.31 -4.90 21.58
N GLY A 178 -3.95 -4.11 20.70
CA GLY A 178 -4.95 -3.12 21.10
C GLY A 178 -6.13 -3.71 21.84
N ARG A 179 -6.58 -4.90 21.44
CA ARG A 179 -7.63 -5.64 22.14
C ARG A 179 -7.15 -6.22 23.47
N GLU A 180 -5.98 -6.88 23.49
CA GLU A 180 -5.41 -7.50 24.68
C GLU A 180 -5.07 -6.49 25.78
N MET A 181 -4.73 -5.28 25.41
CA MET A 181 -4.36 -4.18 26.33
C MET A 181 -5.48 -3.16 26.57
N ASP A 182 -6.66 -3.36 26.00
CA ASP A 182 -7.80 -2.42 26.06
C ASP A 182 -7.41 -0.99 25.62
N LEU A 183 -6.76 -0.87 24.45
CA LEU A 183 -6.30 0.42 23.94
C LEU A 183 -7.37 1.14 23.12
N PHE A 184 -8.05 0.40 22.23
CA PHE A 184 -9.09 0.96 21.36
C PHE A 184 -10.07 -0.12 20.90
N MET A 185 -11.22 0.32 20.41
CA MET A 185 -12.20 -0.56 19.77
C MET A 185 -12.75 0.05 18.48
N MET A 186 -13.22 -0.81 17.60
CA MET A 186 -13.99 -0.46 16.40
C MET A 186 -15.42 -0.92 16.61
N ARG A 187 -16.39 -0.14 16.12
CA ARG A 187 -17.81 -0.41 16.28
C ARG A 187 -18.55 -0.25 14.96
N ASP A 188 -19.62 -1.00 14.79
CA ASP A 188 -20.46 -0.94 13.59
C ASP A 188 -21.25 0.38 13.49
N GLU A 189 -21.46 1.05 14.62
CA GLU A 189 -22.11 2.36 14.67
C GLU A 189 -21.24 3.47 14.06
N ALA A 190 -19.92 3.26 13.96
CA ALA A 190 -18.96 4.20 13.38
C ALA A 190 -17.84 3.45 12.65
N PRO A 191 -18.12 2.85 11.47
CA PRO A 191 -17.15 2.03 10.76
C PRO A 191 -15.97 2.88 10.25
N GLY A 192 -14.77 2.52 10.66
CA GLY A 192 -13.55 3.24 10.34
C GLY A 192 -13.20 4.40 11.29
N PHE A 193 -13.98 4.59 12.35
CA PHE A 193 -13.72 5.58 13.40
C PHE A 193 -13.28 4.88 14.69
N PRO A 194 -12.01 4.97 15.09
CA PRO A 194 -11.54 4.31 16.31
C PRO A 194 -12.03 5.01 17.57
N PHE A 195 -12.49 4.21 18.54
CA PHE A 195 -12.80 4.65 19.88
C PHE A 195 -11.62 4.32 20.79
N PHE A 196 -10.94 5.32 21.32
CA PHE A 196 -9.87 5.11 22.27
C PHE A 196 -10.42 4.86 23.68
N LEU A 197 -9.96 3.77 24.29
CA LEU A 197 -10.29 3.40 25.64
C LEU A 197 -9.34 4.06 26.66
N PRO A 198 -9.58 3.98 27.98
CA PRO A 198 -8.74 4.67 28.97
C PRO A 198 -7.25 4.36 28.83
N ASN A 199 -6.86 3.09 28.65
CA ASN A 199 -5.46 2.71 28.44
C ASN A 199 -4.88 3.29 27.15
N GLY A 200 -5.69 3.30 26.08
CA GLY A 200 -5.32 3.93 24.81
C GLY A 200 -5.11 5.42 24.94
N MET A 201 -5.92 6.09 25.77
CA MET A 201 -5.75 7.53 26.03
C MET A 201 -4.48 7.84 26.83
N ILE A 202 -4.06 6.96 27.75
CA ILE A 202 -2.76 7.11 28.43
C ILE A 202 -1.64 7.07 27.39
N LEU A 203 -1.63 6.06 26.52
CA LEU A 203 -0.62 5.95 25.46
C LEU A 203 -0.64 7.16 24.53
N LYS A 204 -1.84 7.54 24.04
CA LYS A 204 -2.01 8.69 23.14
C LYS A 204 -1.50 9.99 23.78
N ASN A 205 -1.86 10.27 25.02
CA ASN A 205 -1.43 11.49 25.72
C ASN A 205 0.09 11.48 25.94
N THR A 206 0.68 10.35 26.26
CA THR A 206 2.15 10.23 26.40
C THR A 206 2.87 10.59 25.09
N LEU A 207 2.34 10.14 23.93
CA LEU A 207 2.88 10.51 22.62
C LEU A 207 2.68 12.01 22.32
N LEU A 208 1.52 12.56 22.67
CA LEU A 208 1.23 13.98 22.47
C LEU A 208 2.11 14.88 23.34
N ASP A 209 2.38 14.49 24.59
CA ASP A 209 3.27 15.23 25.48
C ASP A 209 4.70 15.22 24.96
N TYR A 210 5.19 14.07 24.45
CA TYR A 210 6.46 13.97 23.76
C TYR A 210 6.51 14.87 22.50
N TRP A 211 5.45 14.86 21.69
CA TRP A 211 5.33 15.73 20.52
C TRP A 211 5.46 17.21 20.91
N ARG A 212 4.72 17.66 21.93
CA ARG A 212 4.78 19.05 22.41
C ARG A 212 6.18 19.43 22.89
N GLU A 213 6.84 18.52 23.60
CA GLU A 213 8.20 18.75 24.09
C GLU A 213 9.20 18.99 22.95
N ILE A 214 9.22 18.11 21.94
CA ILE A 214 10.18 18.19 20.83
C ILE A 214 9.88 19.38 19.92
N HIS A 215 8.61 19.64 19.61
CA HIS A 215 8.19 20.77 18.77
C HIS A 215 8.47 22.11 19.44
N HIS A 216 8.18 22.25 20.74
CA HIS A 216 8.52 23.45 21.47
C HIS A 216 10.03 23.71 21.50
N LYS A 217 10.86 22.67 21.70
CA LYS A 217 12.33 22.77 21.60
C LYS A 217 12.81 23.19 20.21
N ALA A 218 12.13 22.75 19.17
CA ALA A 218 12.42 23.12 17.78
C ALA A 218 11.83 24.48 17.36
N GLY A 219 11.18 25.21 18.28
CA GLY A 219 10.64 26.55 18.07
C GLY A 219 9.30 26.59 17.35
N TYR A 220 8.53 25.50 17.41
CA TYR A 220 7.15 25.48 16.90
C TYR A 220 6.19 26.08 17.91
N VAL A 221 5.14 26.74 17.41
CA VAL A 221 3.99 27.21 18.17
C VAL A 221 2.79 26.33 17.88
N GLU A 222 2.09 25.86 18.94
CA GLU A 222 0.91 25.01 18.76
C GLU A 222 -0.30 25.89 18.40
N ILE A 223 -1.03 25.52 17.34
CA ILE A 223 -2.30 26.10 16.91
C ILE A 223 -3.38 25.04 16.90
N SER A 224 -4.63 25.45 16.77
CA SER A 224 -5.78 24.57 16.56
C SER A 224 -6.78 25.22 15.63
N THR A 225 -7.26 24.46 14.66
CA THR A 225 -8.24 24.92 13.68
C THR A 225 -9.56 24.17 13.79
N PRO A 226 -10.72 24.79 13.46
CA PRO A 226 -12.02 24.15 13.55
C PRO A 226 -12.14 22.91 12.67
N LEU A 227 -12.97 21.94 13.10
CA LEU A 227 -13.27 20.73 12.32
C LEU A 227 -14.16 21.03 11.12
N ILE A 228 -15.13 21.93 11.28
CA ILE A 228 -16.14 22.25 10.26
C ILE A 228 -15.87 23.65 9.76
N MET A 229 -15.71 23.78 8.45
CA MET A 229 -15.47 25.06 7.77
C MET A 229 -16.29 25.14 6.49
N ASN A 230 -16.60 26.38 6.08
CA ASN A 230 -17.42 26.67 4.91
C ASN A 230 -16.79 26.14 3.62
N LYS A 231 -17.61 25.61 2.72
CA LYS A 231 -17.21 25.06 1.42
C LYS A 231 -16.34 26.02 0.59
N GLN A 232 -16.58 27.33 0.69
CA GLN A 232 -15.84 28.32 -0.08
C GLN A 232 -14.33 28.28 0.22
N LEU A 233 -13.94 28.01 1.46
CA LEU A 233 -12.53 27.85 1.83
C LEU A 233 -11.88 26.68 1.04
N TRP A 234 -12.61 25.58 0.93
CA TRP A 234 -12.13 24.37 0.23
C TRP A 234 -12.05 24.57 -1.28
N LYS A 235 -12.92 25.40 -1.86
CA LYS A 235 -12.81 25.83 -3.28
C LYS A 235 -11.59 26.71 -3.48
N THR A 236 -11.39 27.72 -2.62
CA THR A 236 -10.25 28.65 -2.72
C THR A 236 -8.90 27.92 -2.62
N SER A 237 -8.84 26.87 -1.81
CA SER A 237 -7.62 26.09 -1.60
C SER A 237 -7.44 24.91 -2.59
N GLY A 238 -8.33 24.72 -3.56
CA GLY A 238 -8.28 23.63 -4.54
C GLY A 238 -8.74 22.26 -4.03
N HIS A 239 -8.91 22.08 -2.73
CA HIS A 239 -9.31 20.78 -2.17
C HIS A 239 -10.68 20.30 -2.68
N TRP A 240 -11.60 21.21 -2.99
CA TRP A 240 -12.91 20.85 -3.51
C TRP A 240 -12.83 20.19 -4.88
N ASP A 241 -11.91 20.60 -5.72
CA ASP A 241 -11.79 20.09 -7.09
C ASP A 241 -10.95 18.79 -7.13
N HIS A 242 -9.91 18.68 -6.30
CA HIS A 242 -8.97 17.55 -6.32
C HIS A 242 -9.22 16.49 -5.24
N TYR A 243 -10.04 16.78 -4.21
CA TYR A 243 -10.16 15.89 -3.04
C TYR A 243 -11.60 15.65 -2.56
N LYS A 244 -12.61 16.13 -3.31
CA LYS A 244 -14.03 16.13 -2.91
C LYS A 244 -14.56 14.75 -2.51
N ASP A 245 -14.19 13.70 -3.25
CA ASP A 245 -14.71 12.35 -3.02
C ASP A 245 -14.27 11.76 -1.66
N ASN A 246 -13.21 12.29 -1.10
CA ASN A 246 -12.70 11.94 0.22
C ASN A 246 -13.17 12.86 1.34
N MET A 247 -14.06 13.82 1.06
CA MET A 247 -14.54 14.79 2.04
C MET A 247 -15.93 14.43 2.55
N TYR A 248 -16.17 14.68 3.84
CA TYR A 248 -17.52 14.71 4.41
C TYR A 248 -18.07 16.13 4.33
N SER A 249 -19.27 16.27 3.78
CA SER A 249 -19.98 17.56 3.70
C SER A 249 -21.32 17.51 4.42
N THR A 250 -21.80 18.68 4.84
CA THR A 250 -23.11 18.85 5.47
C THR A 250 -23.68 20.21 5.08
N VAL A 251 -24.99 20.38 5.27
CA VAL A 251 -25.68 21.66 5.05
C VAL A 251 -26.17 22.18 6.41
N ILE A 252 -25.83 23.41 6.74
CA ILE A 252 -26.24 24.10 7.96
C ILE A 252 -26.76 25.47 7.54
N ASP A 253 -27.99 25.82 7.90
CA ASP A 253 -28.64 27.10 7.58
C ASP A 253 -28.58 27.44 6.07
N ASP A 254 -28.86 26.45 5.22
CA ASP A 254 -28.80 26.51 3.75
C ASP A 254 -27.42 26.77 3.14
N GLU A 255 -26.36 26.70 3.95
CA GLU A 255 -24.98 26.82 3.51
C GLU A 255 -24.26 25.46 3.58
N GLU A 256 -23.38 25.16 2.62
CA GLU A 256 -22.58 23.96 2.60
C GLU A 256 -21.29 24.13 3.42
N TYR A 257 -21.06 23.16 4.32
CA TYR A 257 -19.87 23.04 5.15
C TYR A 257 -19.19 21.69 4.90
N CYS A 258 -17.89 21.66 5.14
CA CYS A 258 -17.11 20.42 5.07
C CYS A 258 -16.38 20.16 6.38
N ILE A 259 -16.28 18.88 6.75
CA ILE A 259 -15.41 18.43 7.83
C ILE A 259 -14.00 18.36 7.25
N LYS A 260 -13.02 18.97 7.91
CA LYS A 260 -11.68 19.11 7.35
C LYS A 260 -11.00 17.76 7.09
N PRO A 261 -10.55 17.51 5.85
CA PRO A 261 -9.71 16.36 5.50
C PRO A 261 -8.22 16.65 5.70
N MET A 262 -7.87 17.94 5.83
CA MET A 262 -6.51 18.48 5.97
C MET A 262 -6.56 19.77 6.81
N ASN A 263 -5.41 20.15 7.37
CA ASN A 263 -5.31 21.33 8.25
C ASN A 263 -4.86 22.61 7.50
N CYS A 264 -4.28 22.46 6.29
CA CYS A 264 -3.62 23.54 5.55
C CYS A 264 -4.47 24.82 5.41
N PRO A 265 -5.72 24.79 4.93
CA PRO A 265 -6.50 26.01 4.77
C PRO A 265 -6.76 26.72 6.09
N GLY A 266 -7.02 25.96 7.16
CA GLY A 266 -7.21 26.51 8.51
C GLY A 266 -5.94 27.18 9.04
N GLY A 267 -4.78 26.52 8.88
CA GLY A 267 -3.47 27.06 9.26
C GLY A 267 -3.13 28.38 8.56
N VAL A 268 -3.45 28.47 7.25
CA VAL A 268 -3.27 29.72 6.47
C VAL A 268 -4.18 30.83 7.01
N LEU A 269 -5.44 30.52 7.40
CA LEU A 269 -6.33 31.53 8.00
C LEU A 269 -5.80 32.04 9.34
N VAL A 270 -5.19 31.15 10.15
CA VAL A 270 -4.55 31.56 11.41
C VAL A 270 -3.38 32.51 11.14
N TYR A 271 -2.53 32.17 10.17
CA TYR A 271 -1.43 33.05 9.77
C TYR A 271 -1.94 34.40 9.24
N ALA A 272 -2.95 34.40 8.38
CA ALA A 272 -3.51 35.60 7.78
C ALA A 272 -4.35 36.47 8.76
N SER A 273 -4.54 36.03 10.00
CA SER A 273 -5.35 36.77 11.00
C SER A 273 -4.79 38.15 11.37
N LYS A 274 -3.50 38.37 11.13
CA LYS A 274 -2.79 39.64 11.34
C LYS A 274 -1.65 39.81 10.33
N PRO A 275 -1.22 41.05 10.06
CA PRO A 275 0.00 41.27 9.27
C PRO A 275 1.23 40.79 10.01
N HIS A 276 2.20 40.21 9.27
CA HIS A 276 3.47 39.77 9.81
C HIS A 276 4.63 40.57 9.21
N SER A 277 5.61 40.90 10.06
CA SER A 277 6.88 41.43 9.57
C SER A 277 7.74 40.30 9.03
N TYR A 278 8.52 40.57 7.97
CA TYR A 278 9.51 39.63 7.46
C TYR A 278 10.55 39.21 8.53
N ARG A 279 10.72 40.00 9.60
CA ARG A 279 11.59 39.70 10.74
C ARG A 279 11.02 38.66 11.70
N GLU A 280 9.72 38.39 11.63
CA GLU A 280 9.05 37.35 12.43
C GLU A 280 9.23 35.96 11.81
N LEU A 281 9.62 35.89 10.52
CA LEU A 281 9.81 34.64 9.82
C LEU A 281 11.19 34.03 10.11
N PRO A 282 11.29 32.70 10.23
CA PRO A 282 10.24 31.71 9.98
C PRO A 282 9.22 31.58 11.14
N ILE A 283 7.93 31.36 10.78
CA ILE A 283 6.90 30.98 11.75
C ILE A 283 6.58 29.50 11.52
N ARG A 284 6.72 28.68 12.55
CA ARG A 284 6.47 27.24 12.52
C ARG A 284 5.22 26.96 13.34
N ALA A 285 4.07 26.80 12.68
CA ALA A 285 2.78 26.56 13.31
C ALA A 285 2.47 25.05 13.29
N GLY A 286 2.59 24.38 14.44
CA GLY A 286 2.27 22.97 14.60
C GLY A 286 0.84 22.76 15.09
N GLU A 287 0.20 21.70 14.63
CA GLU A 287 -1.15 21.32 15.03
C GLU A 287 -1.28 19.80 15.16
N ILE A 288 -1.79 19.33 16.30
CA ILE A 288 -2.33 17.96 16.39
C ILE A 288 -3.73 17.99 15.79
N GLY A 289 -3.76 18.04 14.48
CA GLY A 289 -4.98 18.26 13.71
C GLY A 289 -5.84 17.02 13.59
N LEU A 290 -7.06 17.04 14.14
CA LEU A 290 -8.03 15.98 13.93
C LEU A 290 -8.66 16.17 12.54
N VAL A 291 -8.51 15.16 11.68
CA VAL A 291 -9.02 15.17 10.31
C VAL A 291 -9.92 13.98 10.02
N HIS A 292 -10.78 14.12 9.01
CA HIS A 292 -11.72 13.08 8.60
C HIS A 292 -11.62 12.87 7.09
N ARG A 293 -11.49 11.61 6.67
CA ARG A 293 -11.42 11.24 5.26
C ARG A 293 -12.38 10.11 4.96
N HIS A 294 -13.16 10.24 3.88
CA HIS A 294 -14.06 9.19 3.43
C HIS A 294 -13.27 8.09 2.73
N GLU A 295 -12.68 7.18 3.53
CA GLU A 295 -12.03 5.99 3.03
C GLU A 295 -13.08 4.92 2.65
N LEU A 296 -12.84 4.21 1.55
CA LEU A 296 -13.70 3.12 1.12
C LEU A 296 -13.71 2.00 2.18
N ARG A 297 -14.86 1.37 2.39
CA ARG A 297 -15.03 0.32 3.41
C ARG A 297 -14.04 -0.84 3.26
N GLY A 298 -13.72 -1.24 2.02
CA GLY A 298 -12.77 -2.32 1.74
C GLY A 298 -11.30 -1.97 2.00
N ALA A 299 -10.97 -0.69 2.12
CA ALA A 299 -9.61 -0.22 2.42
C ALA A 299 -9.32 -0.09 3.92
N LEU A 300 -10.34 -0.14 4.79
CA LEU A 300 -10.18 0.06 6.23
C LEU A 300 -9.36 -1.06 6.87
N HIS A 301 -8.35 -0.69 7.68
CA HIS A 301 -7.46 -1.64 8.30
C HIS A 301 -6.95 -1.17 9.67
N GLY A 302 -7.60 -1.63 10.74
CA GLY A 302 -7.21 -1.30 12.12
C GLY A 302 -7.05 0.20 12.36
N LEU A 303 -5.89 0.62 12.87
CA LEU A 303 -5.52 2.04 13.01
C LEU A 303 -4.69 2.56 11.82
N PHE A 304 -4.25 1.70 10.89
CA PHE A 304 -3.46 2.12 9.72
C PHE A 304 -4.30 2.80 8.64
N ARG A 305 -5.57 2.39 8.49
CA ARG A 305 -6.48 2.99 7.52
C ARG A 305 -7.82 3.24 8.18
N VAL A 306 -8.06 4.47 8.55
CA VAL A 306 -9.22 4.93 9.33
C VAL A 306 -9.87 6.15 8.67
N ARG A 307 -11.07 6.50 9.11
CA ARG A 307 -11.82 7.67 8.63
C ARG A 307 -11.65 8.90 9.51
N CYS A 308 -11.03 8.75 10.67
CA CYS A 308 -10.78 9.83 11.62
C CYS A 308 -9.44 9.58 12.32
N PHE A 309 -8.53 10.53 12.26
CA PHE A 309 -7.20 10.42 12.86
C PHE A 309 -6.61 11.79 13.18
N ASN A 310 -5.63 11.83 14.08
CA ASN A 310 -4.84 13.01 14.33
C ASN A 310 -3.58 12.99 13.44
N GLN A 311 -3.29 14.12 12.82
CA GLN A 311 -2.02 14.37 12.15
C GLN A 311 -1.08 15.12 13.09
N ASP A 312 0.16 14.70 13.13
CA ASP A 312 1.29 15.52 13.54
C ASP A 312 1.63 16.42 12.36
N ASP A 313 1.03 17.59 12.32
CA ASP A 313 1.05 18.49 11.17
C ASP A 313 1.69 19.82 11.52
N ALA A 314 2.32 20.47 10.55
CA ALA A 314 2.86 21.80 10.71
C ALA A 314 2.88 22.59 9.41
N HIS A 315 2.63 23.89 9.53
CA HIS A 315 2.73 24.86 8.44
C HIS A 315 3.85 25.85 8.75
N LEU A 316 4.86 25.86 7.90
CA LEU A 316 6.02 26.73 8.04
C LEU A 316 5.89 27.91 7.08
N PHE A 317 5.80 29.12 7.61
CA PHE A 317 5.77 30.36 6.83
C PHE A 317 7.17 30.94 6.82
N VAL A 318 7.78 30.97 5.61
CA VAL A 318 9.21 31.23 5.43
C VAL A 318 9.46 32.24 4.32
N ARG A 319 10.60 32.91 4.35
CA ARG A 319 11.11 33.64 3.18
C ARG A 319 11.81 32.64 2.24
N PRO A 320 11.94 32.98 0.94
CA PRO A 320 12.65 32.13 -0.01
C PRO A 320 14.08 31.75 0.40
N ASP A 321 14.81 32.67 1.04
CA ASP A 321 16.17 32.45 1.53
C ASP A 321 16.25 31.55 2.78
N GLN A 322 15.12 31.27 3.44
CA GLN A 322 15.03 30.38 4.60
C GLN A 322 14.60 28.95 4.24
N LEU A 323 14.08 28.73 3.04
CA LEU A 323 13.40 27.49 2.64
C LEU A 323 14.25 26.25 2.89
N THR A 324 15.46 26.21 2.38
CA THR A 324 16.37 25.06 2.51
C THR A 324 16.71 24.75 3.97
N ASP A 325 16.97 25.76 4.77
CA ASP A 325 17.34 25.56 6.19
C ASP A 325 16.14 25.07 7.02
N GLU A 326 14.92 25.54 6.70
CA GLU A 326 13.72 25.04 7.36
C GLU A 326 13.40 23.58 6.97
N ILE A 327 13.59 23.21 5.70
CA ILE A 327 13.46 21.80 5.27
C ILE A 327 14.47 20.92 6.01
N VAL A 328 15.72 21.33 6.13
CA VAL A 328 16.75 20.63 6.92
C VAL A 328 16.30 20.46 8.36
N GLY A 329 15.72 21.50 8.96
CA GLY A 329 15.17 21.45 10.33
C GLY A 329 14.06 20.42 10.48
N VAL A 330 13.11 20.37 9.54
CA VAL A 330 12.02 19.40 9.51
C VAL A 330 12.55 17.96 9.38
N VAL A 331 13.46 17.72 8.43
CA VAL A 331 14.05 16.39 8.22
C VAL A 331 14.78 15.90 9.45
N ASN A 332 15.58 16.77 10.12
CA ASN A 332 16.24 16.41 11.36
C ASN A 332 15.25 16.10 12.50
N LEU A 333 14.14 16.84 12.59
CA LEU A 333 13.10 16.57 13.60
C LEU A 333 12.45 15.20 13.34
N ILE A 334 12.08 14.89 12.09
CA ILE A 334 11.51 13.59 11.69
C ILE A 334 12.51 12.47 11.99
N ASP A 335 13.79 12.62 11.61
CA ASP A 335 14.82 11.62 11.88
C ASP A 335 14.95 11.36 13.39
N SER A 336 14.95 12.40 14.22
CA SER A 336 15.03 12.25 15.68
C SER A 336 13.87 11.44 16.26
N VAL A 337 12.67 11.59 15.70
CA VAL A 337 11.48 10.81 16.09
C VAL A 337 11.62 9.35 15.65
N TYR A 338 12.00 9.10 14.40
CA TYR A 338 12.17 7.74 13.91
C TYR A 338 13.28 6.98 14.64
N GLN A 339 14.40 7.65 14.93
CA GLN A 339 15.48 7.08 15.75
C GLN A 339 14.99 6.73 17.16
N LYS A 340 14.15 7.58 17.78
CA LYS A 340 13.57 7.32 19.10
C LYS A 340 12.74 6.05 19.14
N PHE A 341 12.00 5.75 18.07
CA PHE A 341 11.18 4.54 17.93
C PHE A 341 11.92 3.36 17.29
N GLY A 342 13.16 3.54 16.84
CA GLY A 342 13.95 2.50 16.19
C GLY A 342 13.44 2.14 14.79
N PHE A 343 12.77 3.05 14.12
CA PHE A 343 12.28 2.86 12.76
C PHE A 343 13.37 3.10 11.71
N LYS A 344 13.38 2.24 10.71
CA LYS A 344 14.12 2.47 9.45
C LYS A 344 13.14 3.08 8.44
N TYR A 345 13.63 4.00 7.65
CA TYR A 345 12.83 4.66 6.60
C TYR A 345 13.70 4.91 5.36
N HIS A 346 13.07 5.13 4.23
CA HIS A 346 13.68 5.66 3.01
C HIS A 346 13.05 7.02 2.69
N VAL A 347 13.72 7.77 1.84
CA VAL A 347 13.31 9.12 1.45
C VAL A 347 13.02 9.15 -0.03
N GLU A 348 11.88 9.71 -0.40
CA GLU A 348 11.49 9.97 -1.77
C GLU A 348 11.29 11.48 -1.96
N LEU A 349 11.77 12.01 -3.09
CA LEU A 349 11.50 13.36 -3.52
C LEU A 349 10.44 13.30 -4.60
N SER A 350 9.21 13.64 -4.26
CA SER A 350 8.09 13.69 -5.18
C SER A 350 8.12 15.00 -5.99
N THR A 351 8.01 14.90 -7.31
CA THR A 351 7.99 16.06 -8.20
C THR A 351 6.57 16.43 -8.63
N ARG A 352 6.45 17.51 -9.37
CA ARG A 352 5.17 18.10 -9.80
C ARG A 352 4.31 17.12 -10.59
N PRO A 353 3.02 16.92 -10.23
CA PRO A 353 2.06 16.17 -11.04
C PRO A 353 1.53 17.00 -12.22
N GLU A 354 0.95 16.31 -13.23
CA GLU A 354 0.33 16.97 -14.39
C GLU A 354 -0.81 17.90 -13.98
N ASP A 355 -1.67 17.46 -13.06
CA ASP A 355 -2.78 18.24 -12.51
C ASP A 355 -2.35 18.93 -11.21
N SER A 356 -1.76 20.11 -11.35
CA SER A 356 -1.20 20.88 -10.22
C SER A 356 -1.48 22.36 -10.33
N MET A 357 -1.58 23.01 -9.17
CA MET A 357 -1.70 24.47 -9.04
C MET A 357 -0.32 25.13 -8.93
N GLY A 358 -0.23 26.39 -9.27
CA GLY A 358 0.99 27.18 -9.15
C GLY A 358 1.80 27.32 -10.45
N SER A 359 2.78 28.21 -10.44
CA SER A 359 3.65 28.46 -11.59
C SER A 359 4.79 27.43 -11.70
N ASP A 360 5.33 27.28 -12.91
CA ASP A 360 6.51 26.43 -13.15
C ASP A 360 7.72 26.88 -12.32
N GLU A 361 7.84 28.21 -12.11
CA GLU A 361 8.93 28.80 -11.31
C GLU A 361 8.81 28.45 -9.82
N ASP A 362 7.57 28.43 -9.27
CA ASP A 362 7.35 28.09 -7.88
C ASP A 362 7.61 26.60 -7.61
N TRP A 363 7.18 25.73 -8.52
CA TRP A 363 7.45 24.30 -8.44
C TRP A 363 8.95 24.01 -8.53
N ALA A 364 9.65 24.61 -9.53
CA ALA A 364 11.09 24.42 -9.69
C ALA A 364 11.86 24.89 -8.44
N ARG A 365 11.45 26.00 -7.83
CA ARG A 365 12.05 26.51 -6.58
C ARG A 365 11.82 25.58 -5.40
N ALA A 366 10.59 25.03 -5.27
CA ALA A 366 10.26 24.11 -4.20
C ALA A 366 11.03 22.79 -4.31
N GLU A 367 11.07 22.20 -5.50
CA GLU A 367 11.82 20.96 -5.76
C GLU A 367 13.32 21.13 -5.55
N GLU A 368 13.89 22.26 -6.00
CA GLU A 368 15.29 22.55 -5.77
C GLU A 368 15.61 22.77 -4.30
N GLY A 369 14.70 23.40 -3.55
CA GLY A 369 14.83 23.56 -2.11
C GLY A 369 14.87 22.24 -1.37
N LEU A 370 13.99 21.30 -1.74
CA LEU A 370 13.96 19.92 -1.20
C LEU A 370 15.25 19.16 -1.56
N ARG A 371 15.65 19.18 -2.83
CA ARG A 371 16.87 18.53 -3.32
C ARG A 371 18.10 19.02 -2.57
N THR A 372 18.28 20.33 -2.52
CA THR A 372 19.42 20.97 -1.83
C THR A 372 19.47 20.61 -0.35
N ALA A 373 18.32 20.52 0.31
CA ALA A 373 18.24 20.14 1.72
C ALA A 373 18.68 18.69 1.95
N LEU A 374 18.22 17.75 1.12
CA LEU A 374 18.58 16.34 1.20
C LEU A 374 20.06 16.12 0.91
N GLU A 375 20.61 16.79 -0.12
CA GLU A 375 22.04 16.76 -0.44
C GLU A 375 22.91 17.35 0.70
N LYS A 376 22.46 18.46 1.30
CA LYS A 376 23.15 19.08 2.45
C LYS A 376 23.20 18.15 3.67
N LEU A 377 22.20 17.31 3.85
CA LEU A 377 22.14 16.29 4.89
C LEU A 377 22.89 15.01 4.52
N GLY A 378 23.32 14.85 3.27
CA GLY A 378 23.94 13.61 2.78
C GLY A 378 23.02 12.41 2.82
N MET A 379 21.70 12.62 2.64
CA MET A 379 20.71 11.56 2.65
C MET A 379 20.56 10.96 1.26
N ASP A 380 20.51 9.63 1.20
CA ASP A 380 20.10 8.91 -0.01
C ASP A 380 18.59 9.08 -0.20
N TYR A 381 18.17 9.39 -1.42
CA TYR A 381 16.76 9.54 -1.78
C TYR A 381 16.49 9.04 -3.20
N GLU A 382 15.25 8.63 -3.43
CA GLU A 382 14.74 8.29 -4.76
C GLU A 382 13.86 9.44 -5.28
N VAL A 383 13.85 9.66 -6.60
CA VAL A 383 12.96 10.65 -7.21
C VAL A 383 11.69 9.93 -7.66
N ASN A 384 10.55 10.37 -7.13
CA ASN A 384 9.22 9.86 -7.50
C ASN A 384 8.53 10.91 -8.39
N GLU A 385 8.66 10.71 -9.71
CA GLU A 385 8.18 11.67 -10.69
C GLU A 385 6.65 11.76 -10.73
N GLY A 386 6.13 12.99 -10.61
CA GLY A 386 4.70 13.26 -10.72
C GLY A 386 3.86 12.91 -9.50
N ASP A 387 4.46 12.52 -8.38
CA ASP A 387 3.75 12.08 -7.15
C ASP A 387 3.56 13.24 -6.13
N GLY A 388 3.91 14.45 -6.49
CA GLY A 388 3.72 15.61 -5.64
C GLY A 388 2.23 15.92 -5.37
N ALA A 389 1.93 16.59 -4.26
CA ALA A 389 0.59 17.07 -3.99
C ALA A 389 0.21 18.20 -4.98
N PHE A 390 -1.07 18.29 -5.30
CA PHE A 390 -1.57 19.32 -6.22
C PHE A 390 -1.30 20.74 -5.65
#